data_2374545c45f9b58b156e6a44663baa3a
#
_entry.id   2374545c45f9b58b156e6a44663baa3a
#
_cell.length_a   1.000
_cell.length_b   1.000
_cell.length_c   1.000
_cell.angle_alpha   90.00
_cell.angle_beta   90.00
_cell.angle_gamma   90.00
#
_symmetry.space_group_name_H-M   'P 1'
#
loop_
_entity.id
_entity.type
_entity.pdbx_description
1 polymer ?
#
loop_
_entity_poly.entity_id
_entity_poly.type
_entity_poly.pdbx_seq_one_letter_code
_entity_poly.pdbx_strand_id
1 'polypeptide(L)'
;MKVGLFVTNQQYLTTDMVSALDDQIAMVRLVRDKGWDSLFSGQHYLNEGNNQQLQIVPFLARLIPEAGEMQVGLGILLLNLHNPVYTAETVATLDVLSRGNLVFGVGLGYRDVEFNAFGVPKGQRVKRFEEYLELIVRLWTEDSVTYHSETCQLDNVRMN
;
A
#
# COMPACT_ATOMS: atom_id res chain seq x y z
N MET A 1 -24.59 2.94 7.76
CA MET A 1 -23.84 2.72 6.50
C MET A 1 -22.50 3.43 6.67
N LYS A 2 -21.38 2.79 6.28
CA LYS A 2 -20.08 3.44 6.27
C LYS A 2 -19.79 4.01 4.88
N VAL A 3 -19.17 5.19 4.83
CA VAL A 3 -18.86 5.91 3.57
C VAL A 3 -17.37 6.21 3.55
N GLY A 4 -16.72 5.93 2.42
CA GLY A 4 -15.30 6.20 2.23
C GLY A 4 -14.99 6.94 0.94
N LEU A 5 -13.86 7.64 0.95
CA LEU A 5 -13.28 8.29 -0.22
C LEU A 5 -12.21 7.38 -0.85
N PHE A 6 -12.32 7.14 -2.14
CA PHE A 6 -11.18 6.60 -2.90
C PHE A 6 -10.42 7.79 -3.51
N VAL A 7 -9.25 8.09 -2.94
CA VAL A 7 -8.40 9.19 -3.41
C VAL A 7 -7.56 8.71 -4.57
N THR A 8 -7.76 9.30 -5.75
CA THR A 8 -6.93 8.98 -6.90
C THR A 8 -5.58 9.66 -6.80
N ASN A 9 -4.52 8.88 -6.80
CA ASN A 9 -3.12 9.36 -6.88
C ASN A 9 -2.59 9.39 -8.32
N GLN A 10 -3.45 9.06 -9.30
CA GLN A 10 -3.14 9.06 -10.73
C GLN A 10 -3.67 10.34 -11.38
N GLN A 11 -2.81 11.00 -12.16
CA GLN A 11 -3.10 12.26 -12.84
C GLN A 11 -2.61 12.22 -14.29
N TYR A 12 -3.06 13.13 -15.13
CA TYR A 12 -2.49 13.31 -16.46
C TYR A 12 -1.06 13.87 -16.38
N LEU A 13 -0.21 13.54 -17.36
CA LEU A 13 1.18 14.06 -17.42
C LEU A 13 1.27 15.58 -17.46
N THR A 14 0.21 16.24 -17.94
CA THR A 14 0.12 17.71 -18.00
C THR A 14 -0.26 18.35 -16.67
N THR A 15 -0.64 17.55 -15.67
CA THR A 15 -1.03 18.05 -14.35
C THR A 15 0.22 18.37 -13.51
N ASP A 16 0.25 19.51 -12.86
CA ASP A 16 1.22 19.76 -11.80
C ASP A 16 0.91 18.90 -10.58
N MET A 17 1.81 17.95 -10.26
CA MET A 17 1.60 16.98 -9.19
C MET A 17 1.61 17.60 -7.80
N VAL A 18 2.25 18.74 -7.61
CA VAL A 18 2.23 19.45 -6.32
C VAL A 18 0.85 20.04 -6.07
N SER A 19 0.31 20.76 -7.07
CA SER A 19 -1.04 21.30 -6.99
C SER A 19 -2.09 20.20 -6.84
N ALA A 20 -1.95 19.10 -7.59
CA ALA A 20 -2.85 17.94 -7.46
C ALA A 20 -2.82 17.32 -6.06
N LEU A 21 -1.64 17.24 -5.43
CA LEU A 21 -1.51 16.78 -4.05
C LEU A 21 -2.24 17.72 -3.07
N ASP A 22 -2.09 19.05 -3.25
CA ASP A 22 -2.75 20.04 -2.41
C ASP A 22 -4.28 19.94 -2.52
N ASP A 23 -4.81 19.74 -3.73
CA ASP A 23 -6.24 19.52 -3.96
C ASP A 23 -6.74 18.24 -3.28
N GLN A 24 -5.96 17.16 -3.32
CA GLN A 24 -6.29 15.90 -2.67
C GLN A 24 -6.27 16.02 -1.14
N ILE A 25 -5.32 16.76 -0.59
CA ILE A 25 -5.27 17.10 0.83
C ILE A 25 -6.53 17.89 1.25
N ALA A 26 -6.91 18.90 0.46
CA ALA A 26 -8.12 19.66 0.70
C ALA A 26 -9.38 18.79 0.67
N MET A 27 -9.46 17.84 -0.28
CA MET A 27 -10.55 16.88 -0.37
C MET A 27 -10.62 15.95 0.84
N VAL A 28 -9.47 15.42 1.31
CA VAL A 28 -9.41 14.57 2.52
C VAL A 28 -9.92 15.34 3.75
N ARG A 29 -9.47 16.57 3.93
CA ARG A 29 -9.95 17.43 5.02
C ARG A 29 -11.46 17.66 4.94
N LEU A 30 -11.99 17.95 3.75
CA LEU A 30 -13.41 18.16 3.53
C LEU A 30 -14.24 16.93 3.94
N VAL A 31 -13.87 15.72 3.49
CA VAL A 31 -14.64 14.51 3.82
C VAL A 31 -14.50 14.10 5.29
N ARG A 32 -13.32 14.30 5.88
CA ARG A 32 -13.13 14.17 7.34
C ARG A 32 -14.10 15.07 8.11
N ASP A 33 -14.17 16.35 7.75
CA ASP A 33 -15.03 17.34 8.41
C ASP A 33 -16.53 17.06 8.19
N LYS A 34 -16.86 16.26 7.14
CA LYS A 34 -18.22 15.74 6.90
C LYS A 34 -18.50 14.42 7.62
N GLY A 35 -17.55 13.90 8.39
CA GLY A 35 -17.71 12.67 9.16
C GLY A 35 -17.72 11.39 8.34
N TRP A 36 -16.95 11.34 7.24
CA TRP A 36 -16.78 10.11 6.48
C TRP A 36 -15.88 9.13 7.24
N ASP A 37 -16.08 7.83 7.00
CA ASP A 37 -15.48 6.75 7.81
C ASP A 37 -14.07 6.36 7.37
N SER A 38 -13.72 6.54 6.09
CA SER A 38 -12.46 6.02 5.56
C SER A 38 -11.96 6.72 4.31
N LEU A 39 -10.67 6.57 4.05
CA LEU A 39 -10.05 6.90 2.76
C LEU A 39 -9.20 5.74 2.27
N PHE A 40 -9.18 5.51 0.95
CA PHE A 40 -8.37 4.50 0.29
C PHE A 40 -7.67 5.08 -0.92
N SER A 41 -6.54 4.50 -1.30
CA SER A 41 -5.88 4.79 -2.57
C SER A 41 -5.32 3.51 -3.19
N GLY A 42 -5.13 3.52 -4.52
CA GLY A 42 -4.62 2.38 -5.27
C GLY A 42 -3.15 2.49 -5.63
N GLN A 43 -2.59 1.40 -6.16
CA GLN A 43 -1.22 1.33 -6.61
C GLN A 43 -1.11 0.83 -8.05
N HIS A 44 -0.31 1.55 -8.82
CA HIS A 44 0.28 1.09 -10.07
C HIS A 44 1.71 1.61 -10.18
N TYR A 45 2.54 0.85 -10.89
CA TYR A 45 3.87 1.27 -11.30
C TYR A 45 3.91 1.47 -12.80
N LEU A 46 4.84 2.30 -13.29
CA LEU A 46 5.13 2.44 -14.71
C LEU A 46 3.86 2.68 -15.54
N ASN A 47 3.15 3.75 -15.19
CA ASN A 47 1.92 4.10 -15.89
C ASN A 47 2.18 4.32 -17.39
N GLU A 48 1.36 3.68 -18.21
CA GLU A 48 1.40 3.83 -19.65
C GLU A 48 0.51 4.99 -20.13
N GLY A 49 0.80 5.49 -21.32
CA GLY A 49 0.05 6.61 -21.92
C GLY A 49 0.37 7.94 -21.24
N ASN A 50 -0.63 8.77 -21.05
CA ASN A 50 -0.50 10.14 -20.56
C ASN A 50 -0.74 10.29 -19.04
N ASN A 51 -0.40 9.26 -18.27
CA ASN A 51 -0.64 9.23 -16.82
C ASN A 51 0.65 9.22 -16.01
N GLN A 52 0.63 9.89 -14.88
CA GLN A 52 1.63 9.82 -13.81
C GLN A 52 0.94 9.52 -12.48
N GLN A 53 1.67 8.99 -11.50
CA GLN A 53 1.07 8.53 -10.25
C GLN A 53 2.03 8.67 -9.08
N LEU A 54 1.52 9.15 -7.94
CA LEU A 54 2.23 9.10 -6.67
C LEU A 54 2.21 7.66 -6.12
N GLN A 55 3.32 7.22 -5.54
CA GLN A 55 3.36 5.89 -4.92
C GLN A 55 2.54 5.84 -3.65
N ILE A 56 1.78 4.75 -3.48
CA ILE A 56 0.72 4.64 -2.48
C ILE A 56 1.21 4.83 -1.05
N VAL A 57 2.36 4.24 -0.68
CA VAL A 57 2.86 4.28 0.70
C VAL A 57 3.23 5.70 1.13
N PRO A 58 4.15 6.43 0.44
CA PRO A 58 4.47 7.80 0.80
C PRO A 58 3.28 8.75 0.63
N PHE A 59 2.39 8.48 -0.32
CA PHE A 59 1.17 9.27 -0.52
C PHE A 59 0.22 9.14 0.68
N LEU A 60 -0.09 7.92 1.12
CA LEU A 60 -0.93 7.71 2.31
C LEU A 60 -0.27 8.23 3.58
N ALA A 61 1.05 8.04 3.75
CA ALA A 61 1.77 8.63 4.88
C ALA A 61 1.60 10.15 4.95
N ARG A 62 1.56 10.84 3.79
CA ARG A 62 1.28 12.29 3.73
C ARG A 62 -0.18 12.62 4.06
N LEU A 63 -1.13 11.75 3.71
CA LEU A 63 -2.56 12.00 3.95
C LEU A 63 -3.02 11.64 5.38
N ILE A 64 -2.35 10.72 6.06
CA ILE A 64 -2.68 10.28 7.42
C ILE A 64 -2.88 11.46 8.40
N PRO A 65 -2.01 12.48 8.47
CA PRO A 65 -2.21 13.62 9.36
C PRO A 65 -3.50 14.41 9.09
N GLU A 66 -4.01 14.34 7.87
CA GLU A 66 -5.21 15.04 7.43
C GLU A 66 -6.51 14.23 7.63
N ALA A 67 -6.35 12.92 7.78
CA ALA A 67 -7.47 11.98 7.87
C ALA A 67 -8.19 12.00 9.23
N GLY A 68 -7.51 12.45 10.29
CA GLY A 68 -8.08 12.41 11.65
C GLY A 68 -8.36 10.97 12.09
N GLU A 69 -9.60 10.68 12.47
CA GLU A 69 -10.04 9.36 12.94
C GLU A 69 -10.53 8.43 11.82
N MET A 70 -10.46 8.85 10.55
CA MET A 70 -10.84 8.00 9.42
C MET A 70 -9.89 6.82 9.30
N GLN A 71 -10.42 5.65 8.90
CA GLN A 71 -9.58 4.53 8.48
C GLN A 71 -8.83 4.90 7.20
N VAL A 72 -7.53 4.59 7.14
CA VAL A 72 -6.69 4.82 5.97
C VAL A 72 -6.31 3.48 5.36
N GLY A 73 -6.65 3.27 4.10
CA GLY A 73 -6.52 1.96 3.46
C GLY A 73 -5.65 1.94 2.20
N LEU A 74 -4.84 0.89 2.12
CA LEU A 74 -4.22 0.48 0.87
C LEU A 74 -5.28 -0.23 0.02
N GLY A 75 -5.67 0.34 -1.08
CA GLY A 75 -6.72 -0.20 -1.92
C GLY A 75 -6.31 -0.41 -3.38
N ILE A 76 -5.30 -1.18 -3.63
CA ILE A 76 -4.54 -2.23 -2.93
C ILE A 76 -3.03 -2.00 -3.04
N LEU A 77 -2.24 -2.65 -2.18
CA LEU A 77 -0.81 -2.83 -2.39
C LEU A 77 -0.57 -4.07 -3.27
N LEU A 78 0.31 -3.97 -4.27
CA LEU A 78 0.71 -5.10 -5.12
C LEU A 78 1.73 -5.98 -4.37
N LEU A 79 1.23 -6.85 -3.48
CA LEU A 79 2.01 -7.55 -2.46
C LEU A 79 3.19 -8.34 -3.03
N ASN A 80 2.98 -9.08 -4.08
CA ASN A 80 3.95 -10.01 -4.66
C ASN A 80 5.06 -9.35 -5.48
N LEU A 81 5.02 -8.03 -5.66
CA LEU A 81 6.11 -7.25 -6.26
C LEU A 81 7.15 -6.80 -5.21
N HIS A 82 6.85 -6.91 -3.92
CA HIS A 82 7.68 -6.42 -2.83
C HIS A 82 8.27 -7.55 -1.99
N ASN A 83 9.40 -7.27 -1.34
CA ASN A 83 9.92 -8.19 -0.33
C ASN A 83 8.99 -8.21 0.90
N PRO A 84 8.62 -9.38 1.45
CA PRO A 84 7.65 -9.48 2.55
C PRO A 84 8.14 -8.82 3.84
N VAL A 85 9.44 -8.86 4.15
CA VAL A 85 10.00 -8.17 5.33
C VAL A 85 9.88 -6.67 5.19
N TYR A 86 10.29 -6.12 4.03
CA TYR A 86 10.14 -4.69 3.74
C TYR A 86 8.67 -4.25 3.83
N THR A 87 7.76 -5.08 3.33
CA THR A 87 6.33 -4.79 3.38
C THR A 87 5.80 -4.81 4.81
N ALA A 88 6.17 -5.82 5.60
CA ALA A 88 5.76 -5.93 7.00
C ALA A 88 6.19 -4.70 7.81
N GLU A 89 7.46 -4.29 7.71
CA GLU A 89 8.00 -3.11 8.39
C GLU A 89 7.32 -1.80 7.93
N THR A 90 7.14 -1.67 6.62
CA THR A 90 6.52 -0.47 6.03
C THR A 90 5.07 -0.31 6.46
N VAL A 91 4.31 -1.41 6.46
CA VAL A 91 2.88 -1.41 6.83
C VAL A 91 2.72 -1.19 8.33
N ALA A 92 3.56 -1.83 9.17
CA ALA A 92 3.57 -1.56 10.61
C ALA A 92 3.88 -0.08 10.91
N THR A 93 4.81 0.52 10.17
CA THR A 93 5.09 1.96 10.28
C THR A 93 3.86 2.81 9.91
N LEU A 94 3.15 2.47 8.82
CA LEU A 94 1.91 3.18 8.46
C LEU A 94 0.83 3.02 9.52
N ASP A 95 0.73 1.85 10.15
CA ASP A 95 -0.23 1.59 11.23
C ASP A 95 0.05 2.48 12.44
N VAL A 96 1.30 2.59 12.85
CA VAL A 96 1.72 3.55 13.91
C VAL A 96 1.38 4.99 13.52
N LEU A 97 1.67 5.41 12.30
CA LEU A 97 1.36 6.75 11.81
C LEU A 97 -0.16 7.03 11.82
N SER A 98 -0.97 6.03 11.48
CA SER A 98 -2.43 6.11 11.47
C SER A 98 -3.06 5.86 12.85
N ARG A 99 -2.25 5.63 13.89
CA ARG A 99 -2.70 5.32 15.26
C ARG A 99 -3.62 4.09 15.33
N GLY A 100 -3.30 3.05 14.55
CA GLY A 100 -4.08 1.82 14.50
C GLY A 100 -5.33 1.90 13.60
N ASN A 101 -5.47 2.95 12.78
CA ASN A 101 -6.58 3.09 11.84
C ASN A 101 -6.21 2.63 10.41
N LEU A 102 -5.18 1.79 10.26
CA LEU A 102 -4.77 1.28 8.96
C LEU A 102 -5.63 0.10 8.49
N VAL A 103 -5.94 0.08 7.19
CA VAL A 103 -6.50 -1.09 6.50
C VAL A 103 -5.49 -1.60 5.48
N PHE A 104 -4.94 -2.77 5.74
CA PHE A 104 -3.97 -3.42 4.85
C PHE A 104 -4.68 -4.19 3.74
N GLY A 105 -5.00 -3.50 2.65
CA GLY A 105 -5.57 -4.13 1.45
C GLY A 105 -4.49 -4.51 0.45
N VAL A 106 -4.51 -5.76 0.00
CA VAL A 106 -3.50 -6.35 -0.89
C VAL A 106 -4.11 -7.01 -2.11
N GLY A 107 -3.35 -7.09 -3.19
CA GLY A 107 -3.79 -7.72 -4.42
C GLY A 107 -2.67 -8.32 -5.26
N LEU A 108 -3.07 -9.20 -6.20
CA LEU A 108 -2.17 -9.98 -7.04
C LEU A 108 -1.46 -9.15 -8.12
N GLY A 109 -2.07 -8.05 -8.59
CA GLY A 109 -1.62 -7.39 -9.80
C GLY A 109 -1.90 -8.19 -11.09
N TYR A 110 -1.84 -7.49 -12.23
CA TYR A 110 -2.17 -8.10 -13.52
C TYR A 110 -1.35 -7.56 -14.71
N ARG A 111 -0.66 -6.43 -14.56
CA ARG A 111 0.06 -5.74 -15.64
C ARG A 111 1.44 -6.37 -15.86
N ASP A 112 1.70 -6.87 -17.07
CA ASP A 112 2.96 -7.48 -17.42
C ASP A 112 4.17 -6.53 -17.25
N VAL A 113 3.99 -5.24 -17.55
CA VAL A 113 5.03 -4.23 -17.40
C VAL A 113 5.53 -4.12 -15.95
N GLU A 114 4.63 -4.23 -14.98
CA GLU A 114 4.98 -4.20 -13.55
C GLU A 114 5.79 -5.45 -13.16
N PHE A 115 5.30 -6.64 -13.50
CA PHE A 115 5.99 -7.90 -13.21
C PHE A 115 7.37 -7.97 -13.84
N ASN A 116 7.50 -7.58 -15.11
CA ASN A 116 8.76 -7.59 -15.84
C ASN A 116 9.77 -6.62 -15.21
N ALA A 117 9.35 -5.41 -14.87
CA ALA A 117 10.23 -4.40 -14.29
C ALA A 117 10.71 -4.77 -12.88
N PHE A 118 9.88 -5.46 -12.08
CA PHE A 118 10.26 -5.95 -10.76
C PHE A 118 10.97 -7.31 -10.79
N GLY A 119 11.15 -7.91 -11.97
CA GLY A 119 11.81 -9.21 -12.10
C GLY A 119 11.02 -10.37 -11.48
N VAL A 120 9.70 -10.22 -11.34
CA VAL A 120 8.81 -11.22 -10.75
C VAL A 120 8.10 -12.00 -11.84
N PRO A 121 8.29 -13.34 -11.93
CA PRO A 121 7.56 -14.16 -12.88
C PRO A 121 6.04 -14.09 -12.61
N LYS A 122 5.28 -13.54 -13.57
CA LYS A 122 3.82 -13.37 -13.40
C LYS A 122 3.09 -14.69 -13.14
N GLY A 123 3.58 -15.80 -13.66
CA GLY A 123 3.06 -17.14 -13.40
C GLY A 123 3.13 -17.56 -11.93
N GLN A 124 4.05 -16.99 -11.16
CA GLN A 124 4.22 -17.28 -9.73
C GLN A 124 3.40 -16.35 -8.81
N ARG A 125 2.64 -15.41 -9.37
CA ARG A 125 2.00 -14.34 -8.58
C ARG A 125 1.08 -14.86 -7.46
N VAL A 126 0.35 -15.96 -7.68
CA VAL A 126 -0.55 -16.54 -6.66
C VAL A 126 0.26 -17.15 -5.54
N LYS A 127 1.22 -18.05 -5.87
CA LYS A 127 2.11 -18.69 -4.90
C LYS A 127 2.83 -17.64 -4.03
N ARG A 128 3.41 -16.62 -4.66
CA ARG A 128 4.11 -15.53 -3.95
C ARG A 128 3.18 -14.70 -3.07
N PHE A 129 1.96 -14.44 -3.54
CA PHE A 129 0.97 -13.69 -2.77
C PHE A 129 0.58 -14.42 -1.49
N GLU A 130 0.25 -15.71 -1.59
CA GLU A 130 -0.11 -16.55 -0.44
C GLU A 130 1.04 -16.65 0.55
N GLU A 131 2.24 -16.97 0.06
CA GLU A 131 3.47 -17.07 0.84
C GLU A 131 3.79 -15.75 1.56
N TYR A 132 3.76 -14.62 0.86
CA TYR A 132 4.12 -13.33 1.43
C TYR A 132 3.08 -12.82 2.42
N LEU A 133 1.80 -13.07 2.17
CA LEU A 133 0.75 -12.72 3.13
C LEU A 133 0.91 -13.52 4.43
N GLU A 134 1.15 -14.82 4.34
CA GLU A 134 1.45 -15.68 5.50
C GLU A 134 2.67 -15.17 6.27
N LEU A 135 3.78 -14.92 5.57
CA LEU A 135 5.00 -14.43 6.19
C LEU A 135 4.84 -13.09 6.91
N ILE A 136 4.10 -12.16 6.31
CA ILE A 136 3.83 -10.86 6.91
C ILE A 136 3.02 -11.02 8.20
N VAL A 137 1.99 -11.87 8.18
CA VAL A 137 1.19 -12.14 9.38
C VAL A 137 2.04 -12.77 10.48
N ARG A 138 2.91 -13.73 10.14
CA ARG A 138 3.84 -14.36 11.09
C ARG A 138 4.83 -13.35 11.67
N LEU A 139 5.40 -12.47 10.83
CA LEU A 139 6.31 -11.41 11.26
C LEU A 139 5.65 -10.46 12.28
N TRP A 140 4.35 -10.21 12.16
CA TRP A 140 3.61 -9.35 13.09
C TRP A 140 3.15 -10.06 14.36
N THR A 141 3.07 -11.39 14.37
CA THR A 141 2.39 -12.14 15.45
C THR A 141 3.29 -13.11 16.20
N GLU A 142 4.43 -13.52 15.63
CA GLU A 142 5.38 -14.44 16.26
C GLU A 142 6.59 -13.68 16.85
N ASP A 143 7.11 -14.17 17.96
CA ASP A 143 8.31 -13.59 18.60
C ASP A 143 9.54 -13.65 17.68
N SER A 144 9.63 -14.69 16.84
CA SER A 144 10.65 -14.82 15.80
C SER A 144 10.19 -15.74 14.69
N VAL A 145 10.62 -15.47 13.46
CA VAL A 145 10.29 -16.25 12.27
C VAL A 145 11.53 -16.87 11.67
N THR A 146 11.49 -18.19 11.46
CA THR A 146 12.40 -18.91 10.56
C THR A 146 11.58 -19.44 9.39
N TYR A 147 12.00 -19.16 8.18
CA TYR A 147 11.32 -19.58 6.97
C TYR A 147 12.28 -19.68 5.79
N HIS A 148 12.18 -20.76 5.01
CA HIS A 148 13.04 -21.01 3.84
C HIS A 148 12.20 -21.40 2.64
N SER A 149 12.30 -20.62 1.57
CA SER A 149 11.70 -20.90 0.26
C SER A 149 12.61 -20.42 -0.88
N GLU A 150 12.16 -20.58 -2.10
CA GLU A 150 12.85 -20.04 -3.28
C GLU A 150 12.85 -18.50 -3.32
N THR A 151 11.89 -17.87 -2.65
CA THR A 151 11.64 -16.42 -2.74
C THR A 151 12.00 -15.65 -1.49
N CYS A 152 12.14 -16.33 -0.35
CA CYS A 152 12.44 -15.70 0.94
C CYS A 152 13.22 -16.65 1.86
N GLN A 153 14.26 -16.10 2.51
CA GLN A 153 15.10 -16.81 3.48
C GLN A 153 15.14 -15.98 4.76
N LEU A 154 14.63 -16.53 5.86
CA LEU A 154 14.59 -15.89 7.18
C LEU A 154 15.12 -16.87 8.23
N ASP A 155 16.09 -16.43 9.04
CA ASP A 155 16.68 -17.21 10.10
C ASP A 155 16.52 -16.47 11.43
N ASN A 156 15.56 -16.91 12.24
CA ASN A 156 15.27 -16.37 13.57
C ASN A 156 15.18 -14.83 13.60
N VAL A 157 14.48 -14.26 12.59
CA VAL A 157 14.29 -12.82 12.49
C VAL A 157 13.15 -12.37 13.40
N ARG A 158 13.26 -11.14 13.91
CA ARG A 158 12.23 -10.50 14.75
C ARG A 158 11.90 -9.13 14.17
N MET A 159 10.65 -8.76 14.24
CA MET A 159 10.24 -7.37 14.11
C MET A 159 10.19 -6.72 15.50
N ASN A 160 10.71 -5.49 15.61
CA ASN A 160 10.74 -4.74 16.86
C ASN A 160 9.63 -3.69 16.89
#